data_32f1b56e59cbb4e249674a896a842a26
#
_entry.id   32f1b56e59cbb4e249674a896a842a26
#
_cell.length_a   1.000
_cell.length_b   1.000
_cell.length_c   1.000
_cell.angle_alpha   90.00
_cell.angle_beta   90.00
_cell.angle_gamma   90.00
#
_symmetry.space_group_name_H-M   'P 1'
#
loop_
_entity.id
_entity.type
_entity.pdbx_description
1 polymer ?
#
loop_
_entity_poly.entity_id
_entity_poly.type
_entity_poly.pdbx_seq_one_letter_code
_entity_poly.pdbx_strand_id
1 'polypeptide(L)'
;MIDSLQSLLAVNAVGVTVLSVSIVCDIITGLIRAVLNHDVKSSKFKDGLLKKALDYILVVIGTSLDVLCKTDYVCATCLYCLIAMECFSCIENLRDYIPIPAPIMAVLDSIQKRGEKE
;
A
#
# COMPACT_ATOMS: atom_id res chain seq x y z
N MET A 1 28.10 -12.07 3.80
CA MET A 1 27.53 -10.74 3.78
C MET A 1 26.89 -10.38 2.44
N ILE A 2 27.61 -10.54 1.32
CA ILE A 2 27.06 -10.27 -0.03
C ILE A 2 25.90 -11.18 -0.35
N ASP A 3 25.99 -12.47 -0.02
CA ASP A 3 24.91 -13.44 -0.27
C ASP A 3 23.66 -13.12 0.54
N SER A 4 23.83 -12.68 1.79
CA SER A 4 22.71 -12.27 2.65
C SER A 4 22.00 -11.03 2.10
N LEU A 5 22.78 -10.08 1.59
CA LEU A 5 22.24 -8.87 0.99
C LEU A 5 21.48 -9.19 -0.30
N GLN A 6 22.05 -10.06 -1.14
CA GLN A 6 21.39 -10.48 -2.38
C GLN A 6 20.08 -11.21 -2.12
N SER A 7 20.05 -12.09 -1.12
CA SER A 7 18.83 -12.79 -0.71
C SER A 7 17.77 -11.82 -0.22
N LEU A 8 18.18 -10.86 0.61
CA LEU A 8 17.28 -9.84 1.16
C LEU A 8 16.69 -8.98 0.04
N LEU A 9 17.53 -8.55 -0.91
CA LEU A 9 17.10 -7.75 -2.05
C LEU A 9 16.15 -8.54 -2.97
N ALA A 10 16.43 -9.82 -3.19
CA ALA A 10 15.58 -10.66 -4.03
C ALA A 10 14.20 -10.87 -3.43
N VAL A 11 14.11 -11.15 -2.13
CA VAL A 11 12.84 -11.32 -1.42
C VAL A 11 12.06 -10.01 -1.41
N ASN A 12 12.72 -8.90 -1.11
CA ASN A 12 12.09 -7.59 -1.04
C ASN A 12 11.71 -7.07 -2.42
N ALA A 13 12.40 -7.50 -3.50
CA ALA A 13 12.05 -7.10 -4.86
C ALA A 13 10.65 -7.57 -5.25
N VAL A 14 10.26 -8.79 -4.85
CA VAL A 14 8.90 -9.28 -5.09
C VAL A 14 7.89 -8.43 -4.33
N GLY A 15 8.18 -8.12 -3.06
CA GLY A 15 7.32 -7.25 -2.25
C GLY A 15 7.18 -5.86 -2.83
N VAL A 16 8.28 -5.26 -3.28
CA VAL A 16 8.25 -3.93 -3.92
C VAL A 16 7.44 -3.96 -5.21
N THR A 17 7.54 -5.03 -5.99
CA THR A 17 6.76 -5.19 -7.21
C THR A 17 5.26 -5.28 -6.89
N VAL A 18 4.88 -6.08 -5.90
CA VAL A 18 3.48 -6.21 -5.47
C VAL A 18 2.96 -4.86 -4.93
N LEU A 19 3.76 -4.16 -4.14
CA LEU A 19 3.41 -2.82 -3.65
C LEU A 19 3.18 -1.86 -4.81
N SER A 20 4.06 -1.86 -5.81
CA SER A 20 3.96 -0.96 -6.97
C SER A 20 2.68 -1.25 -7.76
N VAL A 21 2.35 -2.51 -7.99
CA VAL A 21 1.10 -2.91 -8.66
C VAL A 21 -0.11 -2.46 -7.84
N SER A 22 -0.07 -2.65 -6.53
CA SER A 22 -1.15 -2.23 -5.63
C SER A 22 -1.35 -0.70 -5.67
N ILE A 23 -0.26 0.06 -5.69
CA ILE A 23 -0.29 1.52 -5.80
C ILE A 23 -0.93 1.95 -7.13
N VAL A 24 -0.54 1.32 -8.24
CA VAL A 24 -1.12 1.63 -9.56
C VAL A 24 -2.62 1.33 -9.56
N CYS A 25 -3.02 0.20 -9.00
CA CYS A 25 -4.44 -0.16 -8.89
C CYS A 25 -5.21 0.86 -8.06
N ASP A 26 -4.63 1.32 -6.95
CA ASP A 26 -5.27 2.33 -6.09
C ASP A 26 -5.43 3.66 -6.83
N ILE A 27 -4.39 4.09 -7.57
CA ILE A 27 -4.45 5.32 -8.36
C ILE A 27 -5.55 5.22 -9.43
N ILE A 28 -5.59 4.10 -10.17
CA ILE A 28 -6.56 3.91 -11.24
C ILE A 28 -7.98 3.86 -10.69
N THR A 29 -8.22 3.09 -9.63
CA THR A 29 -9.56 2.98 -9.03
C THR A 29 -10.00 4.29 -8.41
N GLY A 30 -9.09 5.01 -7.77
CA GLY A 30 -9.37 6.32 -7.21
C GLY A 30 -9.71 7.35 -8.27
N LEU A 31 -8.99 7.32 -9.40
CA LEU A 31 -9.27 8.21 -10.54
C LEU A 31 -10.63 7.90 -11.16
N ILE A 32 -10.95 6.62 -11.37
CA ILE A 32 -12.26 6.21 -11.90
C ILE A 32 -13.36 6.68 -10.98
N ARG A 33 -13.22 6.48 -9.68
CA ARG A 33 -14.19 6.94 -8.69
C ARG A 33 -14.39 8.45 -8.77
N ALA A 34 -13.30 9.23 -8.86
CA ALA A 34 -13.36 10.68 -8.96
C ALA A 34 -14.07 11.13 -10.24
N VAL A 35 -13.80 10.48 -11.37
CA VAL A 35 -14.48 10.78 -12.65
C VAL A 35 -15.96 10.48 -12.55
N LEU A 36 -16.35 9.34 -12.01
CA LEU A 36 -17.76 8.94 -11.87
C LEU A 36 -18.52 9.85 -10.91
N ASN A 37 -17.85 10.38 -9.89
CA ASN A 37 -18.46 11.31 -8.92
C ASN A 37 -18.34 12.76 -9.33
N HIS A 38 -17.77 13.06 -10.50
CA HIS A 38 -17.53 14.43 -11.00
C HIS A 38 -16.71 15.28 -10.01
N ASP A 39 -15.75 14.67 -9.31
CA ASP A 39 -14.93 15.32 -8.28
C ASP A 39 -13.44 15.13 -8.56
N VAL A 40 -13.02 15.42 -9.79
CA VAL A 40 -11.61 15.32 -10.18
C VAL A 40 -10.90 16.61 -9.78
N LYS A 41 -9.94 16.49 -8.86
CA LYS A 41 -9.12 17.63 -8.41
C LYS A 41 -7.63 17.27 -8.58
N SER A 42 -6.91 18.08 -9.34
CA SER A 42 -5.48 17.89 -9.58
C SER A 42 -4.68 17.94 -8.29
N SER A 43 -5.06 18.80 -7.33
CA SER A 43 -4.40 18.92 -6.04
C SER A 43 -4.50 17.63 -5.21
N LYS A 44 -5.67 17.00 -5.17
CA LYS A 44 -5.86 15.72 -4.47
C LYS A 44 -5.03 14.62 -5.10
N PHE A 45 -4.99 14.56 -6.43
CA PHE A 45 -4.20 13.59 -7.17
C PHE A 45 -2.71 13.74 -6.86
N LYS A 46 -2.21 14.99 -6.89
CA LYS A 46 -0.82 15.30 -6.58
C LYS A 46 -0.46 14.91 -5.15
N ASP A 47 -1.31 15.26 -4.18
CA ASP A 47 -1.10 14.91 -2.76
C ASP A 47 -1.07 13.39 -2.56
N GLY A 48 -1.95 12.68 -3.24
CA GLY A 48 -1.97 11.21 -3.21
C GLY A 48 -0.69 10.61 -3.72
N LEU A 49 -0.14 11.13 -4.84
CA LEU A 49 1.13 10.67 -5.40
C LEU A 49 2.29 10.92 -4.45
N LEU A 50 2.31 12.09 -3.80
CA LEU A 50 3.36 12.42 -2.83
C LEU A 50 3.35 11.49 -1.63
N LYS A 51 2.16 11.16 -1.13
CA LYS A 51 2.01 10.19 -0.02
C LYS A 51 2.53 8.81 -0.43
N LYS A 52 2.28 8.39 -1.67
CA LYS A 52 2.77 7.10 -2.17
C LYS A 52 4.29 7.08 -2.33
N ALA A 53 4.89 8.22 -2.64
CA ALA A 53 6.35 8.35 -2.64
C ALA A 53 6.93 8.09 -1.24
N LEU A 54 6.22 8.50 -0.19
CA LEU A 54 6.64 8.24 1.19
C LEU A 54 6.64 6.74 1.52
N ASP A 55 5.77 5.95 0.89
CA ASP A 55 5.77 4.49 1.06
C ASP A 55 7.11 3.90 0.65
N TYR A 56 7.65 4.33 -0.48
CA TYR A 56 8.96 3.85 -0.97
C TYR A 56 10.10 4.30 -0.06
N ILE A 57 10.00 5.50 0.50
CA ILE A 57 10.98 6.00 1.47
C ILE A 57 10.99 5.09 2.71
N LEU A 58 9.80 4.70 3.19
CA LEU A 58 9.69 3.78 4.33
C LEU A 58 10.32 2.42 4.02
N VAL A 59 10.15 1.91 2.79
CA VAL A 59 10.77 0.66 2.35
C VAL A 59 12.29 0.79 2.37
N VAL A 60 12.83 1.91 1.90
CA VAL A 60 14.28 2.17 1.92
C VAL A 60 14.80 2.21 3.36
N ILE A 61 14.08 2.87 4.25
CA ILE A 61 14.44 2.94 5.67
C ILE A 61 14.42 1.54 6.30
N GLY A 62 13.37 0.76 6.04
CA GLY A 62 13.25 -0.61 6.54
C GLY A 62 14.38 -1.51 6.05
N THR A 63 14.73 -1.40 4.77
CA THR A 63 15.85 -2.16 4.19
C THR A 63 17.17 -1.76 4.84
N SER A 64 17.36 -0.46 5.06
CA SER A 64 18.58 0.07 5.71
C SER A 64 18.71 -0.47 7.15
N LEU A 65 17.60 -0.51 7.88
CA LEU A 65 17.59 -1.05 9.25
C LEU A 65 17.88 -2.55 9.25
N ASP A 66 17.36 -3.31 8.29
CA ASP A 66 17.64 -4.73 8.16
C ASP A 66 19.13 -4.98 7.91
N VAL A 67 19.74 -4.18 7.04
CA VAL A 67 21.18 -4.29 6.76
C VAL A 67 21.98 -3.95 8.01
N LEU A 68 21.63 -2.88 8.68
CA LEU A 68 22.37 -2.41 9.87
C LEU A 68 22.26 -3.40 11.04
N CYS A 69 21.05 -3.88 11.30
CA CYS A 69 20.76 -4.78 12.44
C CYS A 69 20.93 -6.26 12.10
N LYS A 70 21.25 -6.59 10.84
CA LYS A 70 21.37 -7.96 10.35
C LYS A 70 20.09 -8.77 10.57
N THR A 71 18.95 -8.12 10.28
CA THR A 71 17.63 -8.73 10.35
C THR A 71 17.05 -8.87 8.94
N ASP A 72 15.92 -9.56 8.81
CA ASP A 72 15.27 -9.78 7.53
C ASP A 72 13.75 -9.51 7.57
N TYR A 73 13.25 -8.97 8.67
CA TYR A 73 11.81 -8.82 8.88
C TYR A 73 11.31 -7.37 8.88
N VAL A 74 12.17 -6.36 9.05
CA VAL A 74 11.73 -4.97 9.16
C VAL A 74 11.14 -4.49 7.84
N CYS A 75 11.88 -4.65 6.75
CA CYS A 75 11.41 -4.27 5.41
C CYS A 75 10.18 -5.08 5.00
N ALA A 76 10.20 -6.39 5.27
CA ALA A 76 9.07 -7.28 4.95
C ALA A 76 7.81 -6.85 5.68
N THR A 77 7.91 -6.49 6.95
CA THR A 77 6.77 -6.00 7.75
C THR A 77 6.22 -4.69 7.15
N CYS A 78 7.10 -3.77 6.81
CA CYS A 78 6.71 -2.51 6.17
C CYS A 78 5.98 -2.78 4.85
N LEU A 79 6.51 -3.67 4.02
CA LEU A 79 5.90 -4.03 2.73
C LEU A 79 4.51 -4.64 2.91
N TYR A 80 4.36 -5.60 3.82
CA TYR A 80 3.06 -6.23 4.08
C TYR A 80 2.03 -5.20 4.54
N CYS A 81 2.41 -4.31 5.44
CA CYS A 81 1.51 -3.26 5.93
C CYS A 81 1.11 -2.30 4.82
N LEU A 82 2.07 -1.84 4.03
CA LEU A 82 1.81 -0.90 2.93
C LEU A 82 0.95 -1.54 1.84
N ILE A 83 1.22 -2.79 1.47
CA ILE A 83 0.43 -3.52 0.48
C ILE A 83 -1.00 -3.68 0.98
N ALA A 84 -1.19 -4.05 2.24
CA ALA A 84 -2.52 -4.18 2.83
C ALA A 84 -3.28 -2.86 2.78
N MET A 85 -2.63 -1.76 3.14
CA MET A 85 -3.24 -0.43 3.08
C MET A 85 -3.68 -0.05 1.66
N GLU A 86 -2.83 -0.30 0.66
CA GLU A 86 -3.17 -0.02 -0.74
C GLU A 86 -4.32 -0.90 -1.23
N CYS A 87 -4.34 -2.18 -0.86
CA CYS A 87 -5.41 -3.10 -1.21
C CYS A 87 -6.75 -2.67 -0.60
N PHE A 88 -6.74 -2.23 0.66
CA PHE A 88 -7.97 -1.72 1.30
C PHE A 88 -8.45 -0.43 0.66
N SER A 89 -7.53 0.45 0.25
CA SER A 89 -7.89 1.66 -0.49
C SER A 89 -8.55 1.32 -1.83
N CYS A 90 -8.03 0.33 -2.55
CA CYS A 90 -8.63 -0.15 -3.80
C CYS A 90 -10.05 -0.68 -3.56
N ILE A 91 -10.24 -1.49 -2.53
CA ILE A 91 -11.55 -2.05 -2.18
C ILE A 91 -12.53 -0.92 -1.84
N GLU A 92 -12.08 0.05 -1.06
CA GLU A 92 -12.87 1.22 -0.70
C GLU A 92 -13.31 2.01 -1.94
N ASN A 93 -12.41 2.17 -2.92
CA ASN A 93 -12.74 2.84 -4.18
C ASN A 93 -13.75 2.06 -5.03
N LEU A 94 -13.76 0.73 -4.93
CA LEU A 94 -14.59 -0.15 -5.76
C LEU A 94 -15.95 -0.46 -5.13
N ARG A 95 -16.10 -0.35 -3.82
CA ARG A 95 -17.27 -0.89 -3.10
C ARG A 95 -18.61 -0.31 -3.54
N ASP A 96 -18.61 0.93 -4.04
CA ASP A 96 -19.83 1.60 -4.49
C ASP A 96 -20.27 1.15 -5.89
N TYR A 97 -19.39 0.50 -6.65
CA TYR A 97 -19.61 0.15 -8.05
C TYR A 97 -19.60 -1.35 -8.32
N ILE A 98 -18.95 -2.13 -7.47
CA ILE A 98 -18.80 -3.58 -7.64
C ILE A 98 -19.22 -4.26 -6.33
N PRO A 99 -19.98 -5.38 -6.39
CA PRO A 99 -20.29 -6.13 -5.17
C PRO A 99 -19.02 -6.77 -4.60
N ILE A 100 -18.70 -6.42 -3.37
CA ILE A 100 -17.54 -6.94 -2.66
C ILE A 100 -17.99 -8.11 -1.76
N PRO A 101 -17.26 -9.24 -1.74
CA PRO A 101 -17.61 -10.38 -0.87
C PRO A 101 -17.71 -9.96 0.60
N ALA A 102 -18.69 -10.48 1.31
CA ALA A 102 -18.98 -10.10 2.69
C ALA A 102 -17.79 -10.24 3.65
N PRO A 103 -16.97 -11.31 3.59
CA PRO A 103 -15.79 -11.40 4.47
C PRO A 103 -14.82 -10.25 4.29
N ILE A 104 -14.62 -9.77 3.06
CA ILE A 104 -13.72 -8.65 2.77
C ILE A 104 -14.29 -7.35 3.34
N MET A 105 -15.61 -7.13 3.17
CA MET A 105 -16.28 -5.95 3.72
C MET A 105 -16.21 -5.93 5.24
N ALA A 106 -16.34 -7.08 5.89
CA ALA A 106 -16.25 -7.18 7.35
C ALA A 106 -14.87 -6.75 7.85
N VAL A 107 -13.80 -7.16 7.17
CA VAL A 107 -12.44 -6.76 7.52
C VAL A 107 -12.26 -5.26 7.34
N LEU A 108 -12.72 -4.72 6.22
CA LEU A 108 -12.62 -3.29 5.93
C LEU A 108 -13.35 -2.45 6.99
N ASP A 109 -14.58 -2.82 7.34
CA ASP A 109 -15.37 -2.12 8.37
C ASP A 109 -14.68 -2.17 9.74
N SER A 110 -14.07 -3.29 10.08
CA SER A 110 -13.31 -3.44 11.34
C SER A 110 -12.14 -2.46 11.41
N ILE A 111 -11.42 -2.31 10.30
CA ILE A 111 -10.28 -1.40 10.22
C ILE A 111 -10.74 0.05 10.33
N GLN A 112 -11.82 0.43 9.64
CA GLN A 112 -12.38 1.77 9.68
C GLN A 112 -12.86 2.13 11.08
N LYS A 113 -13.51 1.21 11.79
CA LYS A 113 -13.95 1.43 13.17
C LYS A 113 -12.78 1.66 14.12
N ARG A 114 -11.66 0.94 13.92
CA ARG A 114 -10.46 1.15 14.73
C ARG A 114 -9.86 2.53 14.50
N GLY A 115 -9.84 2.99 13.26
CA GLY A 115 -9.36 4.32 12.91
C GLY A 115 -10.18 5.44 13.56
N GLU A 116 -11.49 5.25 13.66
CA GLU A 116 -12.39 6.24 14.28
C GLU A 116 -12.21 6.32 15.79
N LYS A 117 -11.77 5.23 16.46
CA LYS A 117 -11.55 5.21 17.90
C LYS A 117 -10.22 5.81 18.34
N GLU A 118 -9.28 5.91 17.43
CA GLU A 118 -7.96 6.51 17.69
C GLU A 118 -7.95 7.99 17.34
#